data_2ed26a30ee521fb61d0c5354e7b23167
#
_entry.id   2ed26a30ee521fb61d0c5354e7b23167
#
_cell.length_a   1.000
_cell.length_b   1.000
_cell.length_c   1.000
_cell.angle_alpha   90.00
_cell.angle_beta   90.00
_cell.angle_gamma   90.00
#
_symmetry.space_group_name_H-M   'P 1'
#
loop_
_entity.id
_entity.type
_entity.pdbx_description
1 polymer ?
#
loop_
_entity_poly.entity_id
_entity_poly.type
_entity_poly.pdbx_seq_one_letter_code
_entity_poly.pdbx_strand_id
1 'polypeptide(L)'
;MRITGLGHAGMFIETTGGSILCDPVVGPSFFGSWFPFPDNRGLDWERFGAADFLYISHRHRDHFDPALLERYVPKSIRVLLPAYPTDDLESDLRALGYDNLIYTQPGEVLEYPGGLKIMVTPLRAPSDGPIGDSSLSVDDGTASILNQNDSHPLDLEKLLSFSKPDAYFTQVSGAIWWPMVYDLEQEAKQNFAQLKRDAQNKRAMYYIEKVDAEHVFPMAGPPMFLREDLFRFNGYGLENDSIFTDQRQFLAHMRAERPAQKGYEFVPGTQVDIVGGELTVTQTLYTPDEIDHIFDEKWDYLASQRDSRQDEVTAEIARRAEVLPPAEMLAAIKEWWEPLLRRARTIRMGVGGNVRFRIGELDMIVDFPKAKVREYAGEECIYWYTIPADLVSTNIADHEIDWSNSIFLSMQFEVGRSGKFNEFLTTFLKCLSRDRIEYVENWYAEQSDQTEDAEIDGWTVQRRCPHLRADLTKTGKIEDGVLTCALHDWKWDLASGQCLTTPGHPIRSSRIVETASTGV
;
A
#
# COMPACT_ATOMS: atom_id res chain seq x y z
N MET A 1 23.33 4.98 15.62
CA MET A 1 22.23 4.15 15.06
C MET A 1 22.74 3.46 13.81
N ARG A 2 22.34 2.19 13.57
CA ARG A 2 22.63 1.44 12.35
C ARG A 2 21.34 0.88 11.77
N ILE A 3 21.14 1.00 10.46
CA ILE A 3 20.00 0.46 9.75
C ILE A 3 20.49 -0.48 8.66
N THR A 4 19.95 -1.70 8.59
CA THR A 4 20.26 -2.67 7.54
C THR A 4 19.02 -2.94 6.70
N GLY A 5 19.11 -2.79 5.38
CA GLY A 5 18.05 -3.12 4.44
C GLY A 5 17.87 -4.64 4.34
N LEU A 6 16.62 -5.11 4.44
CA LEU A 6 16.29 -6.53 4.35
C LEU A 6 15.55 -6.91 3.05
N GLY A 7 15.25 -5.91 2.21
CA GLY A 7 14.49 -6.08 0.98
C GLY A 7 13.02 -5.71 1.14
N HIS A 8 12.38 -5.31 0.04
CA HIS A 8 11.06 -4.72 -0.02
C HIS A 8 10.93 -3.56 0.99
N ALA A 9 10.06 -3.66 1.99
CA ALA A 9 9.92 -2.70 3.10
C ALA A 9 10.71 -3.12 4.36
N GLY A 10 11.38 -4.27 4.32
CA GLY A 10 12.09 -4.84 5.47
C GLY A 10 13.33 -4.05 5.85
N MET A 11 13.49 -3.78 7.15
CA MET A 11 14.72 -3.20 7.71
C MET A 11 15.00 -3.72 9.12
N PHE A 12 16.28 -3.69 9.50
CA PHE A 12 16.73 -3.97 10.85
C PHE A 12 17.42 -2.74 11.43
N ILE A 13 16.91 -2.23 12.54
CA ILE A 13 17.40 -1.01 13.21
C ILE A 13 18.10 -1.41 14.48
N GLU A 14 19.37 -1.02 14.63
CA GLU A 14 20.20 -1.24 15.82
C GLU A 14 20.45 0.11 16.50
N THR A 15 20.11 0.20 17.78
CA THR A 15 20.30 1.38 18.61
C THR A 15 20.99 1.01 19.93
N THR A 16 21.38 2.00 20.72
CA THR A 16 21.91 1.78 22.08
C THR A 16 20.85 1.26 23.06
N GLY A 17 19.57 1.41 22.74
CA GLY A 17 18.43 1.01 23.58
C GLY A 17 17.73 -0.28 23.16
N GLY A 18 18.20 -0.92 22.10
CA GLY A 18 17.64 -2.16 21.55
C GLY A 18 17.58 -2.17 20.04
N SER A 19 17.14 -3.29 19.49
CA SER A 19 17.02 -3.52 18.05
C SER A 19 15.58 -3.75 17.63
N ILE A 20 15.23 -3.31 16.41
CA ILE A 20 13.86 -3.41 15.85
C ILE A 20 13.93 -4.12 14.51
N LEU A 21 13.21 -5.21 14.36
CA LEU A 21 12.98 -5.90 13.10
C LEU A 21 11.67 -5.38 12.50
N CYS A 22 11.74 -4.78 11.31
CA CYS A 22 10.60 -4.17 10.62
C CYS A 22 10.25 -4.96 9.37
N ASP A 23 8.99 -5.31 9.18
CA ASP A 23 8.39 -5.91 7.96
C ASP A 23 9.27 -6.96 7.27
N PRO A 24 9.71 -8.02 7.99
CA PRO A 24 10.63 -9.02 7.44
C PRO A 24 9.90 -9.96 6.48
N VAL A 25 10.35 -10.01 5.21
CA VAL A 25 9.78 -10.87 4.17
C VAL A 25 10.91 -11.49 3.35
N VAL A 26 10.83 -12.79 3.08
CA VAL A 26 11.78 -13.54 2.23
C VAL A 26 11.07 -14.43 1.21
N GLY A 27 9.93 -14.97 1.59
CA GLY A 27 9.12 -15.85 0.75
C GLY A 27 8.34 -15.09 -0.33
N PRO A 28 7.71 -15.84 -1.22
CA PRO A 28 6.77 -15.25 -2.17
C PRO A 28 5.47 -14.81 -1.50
N SER A 29 4.94 -13.69 -1.97
CA SER A 29 3.66 -13.15 -1.53
C SER A 29 2.60 -13.30 -2.62
N PHE A 30 1.32 -13.15 -2.26
CA PHE A 30 0.19 -13.08 -3.20
C PHE A 30 0.15 -14.23 -4.21
N PHE A 31 -0.02 -15.46 -3.72
CA PHE A 31 -0.09 -16.68 -4.54
C PHE A 31 1.16 -16.95 -5.40
N GLY A 32 2.34 -16.62 -4.87
CA GLY A 32 3.60 -16.82 -5.55
C GLY A 32 3.90 -15.81 -6.65
N SER A 33 3.27 -14.64 -6.62
CA SER A 33 3.44 -13.60 -7.64
C SER A 33 4.59 -12.65 -7.34
N TRP A 34 4.73 -12.22 -6.08
CA TRP A 34 5.70 -11.20 -5.67
C TRP A 34 6.84 -11.83 -4.90
N PHE A 35 8.06 -11.44 -5.25
CA PHE A 35 9.28 -11.79 -4.52
C PHE A 35 10.05 -10.50 -4.18
N PRO A 36 10.76 -10.43 -3.05
CA PRO A 36 11.62 -9.29 -2.75
C PRO A 36 12.65 -9.02 -3.85
N PHE A 37 12.81 -7.76 -4.25
CA PHE A 37 13.82 -7.32 -5.23
C PHE A 37 14.82 -6.37 -4.56
N PRO A 38 16.12 -6.60 -4.73
CA PRO A 38 16.79 -7.85 -5.14
C PRO A 38 16.58 -9.02 -4.18
N ASP A 39 17.09 -10.20 -4.54
CA ASP A 39 17.02 -11.42 -3.71
C ASP A 39 17.66 -11.19 -2.35
N ASN A 40 16.97 -11.57 -1.28
CA ASN A 40 17.41 -11.35 0.09
C ASN A 40 17.66 -12.64 0.88
N ARG A 41 17.63 -13.82 0.22
CA ARG A 41 17.84 -15.12 0.88
C ARG A 41 19.23 -15.28 1.51
N GLY A 42 20.23 -14.53 1.00
CA GLY A 42 21.60 -14.54 1.51
C GLY A 42 21.82 -13.75 2.81
N LEU A 43 20.78 -13.10 3.35
CA LEU A 43 20.88 -12.37 4.63
C LEU A 43 20.92 -13.33 5.83
N ASP A 44 21.51 -12.86 6.93
CA ASP A 44 21.58 -13.57 8.21
C ASP A 44 20.26 -13.43 9.01
N TRP A 45 19.25 -14.18 8.59
CA TRP A 45 17.91 -14.13 9.19
C TRP A 45 17.90 -14.59 10.66
N GLU A 46 18.82 -15.47 11.10
CA GLU A 46 18.98 -15.86 12.50
C GLU A 46 19.37 -14.66 13.36
N ARG A 47 20.32 -13.84 12.88
CA ARG A 47 20.71 -12.60 13.57
C ARG A 47 19.56 -11.61 13.66
N PHE A 48 18.86 -11.35 12.54
CA PHE A 48 17.80 -10.36 12.52
C PHE A 48 16.56 -10.81 13.31
N GLY A 49 16.26 -12.11 13.31
CA GLY A 49 15.17 -12.68 14.11
C GLY A 49 15.41 -12.56 15.62
N ALA A 50 16.65 -12.41 16.06
CA ALA A 50 16.99 -12.21 17.48
C ALA A 50 16.80 -10.76 17.98
N ALA A 51 16.01 -9.93 17.29
CA ALA A 51 15.69 -8.55 17.66
C ALA A 51 15.00 -8.42 19.03
N ASP A 52 15.09 -7.23 19.63
CA ASP A 52 14.35 -6.88 20.85
C ASP A 52 12.88 -6.59 20.59
N PHE A 53 12.57 -6.01 19.42
CA PHE A 53 11.24 -5.63 18.99
C PHE A 53 10.96 -6.12 17.57
N LEU A 54 9.71 -6.52 17.35
CA LEU A 54 9.13 -6.75 16.02
C LEU A 54 8.14 -5.62 15.73
N TYR A 55 8.23 -5.03 14.55
CA TYR A 55 7.27 -4.09 14.02
C TYR A 55 6.74 -4.61 12.68
N ILE A 56 5.43 -4.78 12.58
CA ILE A 56 4.73 -5.06 11.33
C ILE A 56 3.86 -3.84 11.02
N SER A 57 4.19 -3.16 9.94
CA SER A 57 3.51 -1.91 9.57
C SER A 57 2.03 -2.15 9.25
N HIS A 58 1.74 -3.24 8.55
CA HIS A 58 0.39 -3.66 8.20
C HIS A 58 0.34 -5.13 7.75
N ARG A 59 -0.87 -5.61 7.42
CA ARG A 59 -1.17 -7.03 7.22
C ARG A 59 -0.86 -7.56 5.82
N HIS A 60 -0.48 -6.72 4.84
CA HIS A 60 -0.17 -7.19 3.49
C HIS A 60 0.99 -8.20 3.50
N ARG A 61 0.91 -9.21 2.63
CA ARG A 61 1.83 -10.35 2.62
C ARG A 61 3.26 -10.00 2.20
N ASP A 62 3.48 -8.87 1.59
CA ASP A 62 4.79 -8.30 1.28
C ASP A 62 5.41 -7.50 2.45
N HIS A 63 4.69 -7.39 3.59
CA HIS A 63 5.14 -6.83 4.87
C HIS A 63 5.03 -7.83 6.02
N PHE A 64 4.21 -8.85 5.87
CA PHE A 64 3.91 -9.86 6.88
C PHE A 64 4.09 -11.27 6.31
N ASP A 65 5.23 -11.90 6.61
CA ASP A 65 5.59 -13.27 6.19
C ASP A 65 5.51 -14.23 7.38
N PRO A 66 4.38 -14.93 7.58
CA PRO A 66 4.21 -15.87 8.69
C PRO A 66 5.26 -16.96 8.72
N ALA A 67 5.71 -17.47 7.56
CA ALA A 67 6.68 -18.56 7.51
C ALA A 67 8.07 -18.12 7.99
N LEU A 68 8.49 -16.90 7.62
CA LEU A 68 9.71 -16.30 8.13
C LEU A 68 9.63 -16.07 9.63
N LEU A 69 8.50 -15.49 10.10
CA LEU A 69 8.28 -15.23 11.53
C LEU A 69 8.29 -16.53 12.37
N GLU A 70 7.66 -17.58 11.89
CA GLU A 70 7.67 -18.88 12.57
C GLU A 70 9.07 -19.48 12.65
N ARG A 71 9.86 -19.33 11.61
CA ARG A 71 11.17 -19.95 11.50
C ARG A 71 12.26 -19.23 12.28
N TYR A 72 12.27 -17.90 12.27
CA TYR A 72 13.41 -17.11 12.75
C TYR A 72 13.11 -16.22 13.95
N VAL A 73 11.85 -15.87 14.22
CA VAL A 73 11.51 -14.87 15.25
C VAL A 73 10.96 -15.53 16.51
N PRO A 74 11.62 -15.37 17.67
CA PRO A 74 11.16 -15.97 18.93
C PRO A 74 9.78 -15.46 19.33
N LYS A 75 8.91 -16.35 19.83
CA LYS A 75 7.56 -15.97 20.27
C LYS A 75 7.53 -15.04 21.48
N SER A 76 8.64 -14.92 22.20
CA SER A 76 8.81 -13.99 23.31
C SER A 76 9.16 -12.57 22.93
N ILE A 77 9.41 -12.28 21.64
CA ILE A 77 9.72 -10.93 21.14
C ILE A 77 8.62 -9.94 21.51
N ARG A 78 8.98 -8.69 21.78
CA ARG A 78 8.02 -7.60 21.99
C ARG A 78 7.52 -7.09 20.63
N VAL A 79 6.21 -7.12 20.39
CA VAL A 79 5.62 -6.70 19.13
C VAL A 79 5.02 -5.31 19.28
N LEU A 80 5.50 -4.34 18.50
CA LEU A 80 4.92 -3.00 18.41
C LEU A 80 3.66 -3.09 17.52
N LEU A 81 2.49 -3.09 18.13
CA LEU A 81 1.21 -3.24 17.44
C LEU A 81 0.61 -1.87 17.11
N PRO A 82 0.44 -1.51 15.82
CA PRO A 82 -0.21 -0.27 15.43
C PRO A 82 -1.70 -0.25 15.86
N ALA A 83 -2.18 0.93 16.28
CA ALA A 83 -3.56 1.10 16.76
C ALA A 83 -4.56 1.16 15.59
N TYR A 84 -4.84 0.04 14.96
CA TYR A 84 -5.84 -0.09 13.90
C TYR A 84 -7.28 -0.18 14.44
N PRO A 85 -8.29 0.16 13.62
CA PRO A 85 -9.69 0.11 14.03
C PRO A 85 -10.26 -1.31 14.12
N THR A 86 -9.58 -2.30 13.53
CA THR A 86 -9.91 -3.74 13.61
C THR A 86 -8.72 -4.52 14.16
N ASP A 87 -8.97 -5.69 14.70
CA ASP A 87 -7.97 -6.56 15.35
C ASP A 87 -7.36 -7.61 14.40
N ASP A 88 -7.49 -7.43 13.10
CA ASP A 88 -7.05 -8.42 12.11
C ASP A 88 -5.56 -8.75 12.22
N LEU A 89 -4.69 -7.73 12.31
CA LEU A 89 -3.24 -7.93 12.48
C LEU A 89 -2.92 -8.55 13.85
N GLU A 90 -3.58 -8.12 14.91
CA GLU A 90 -3.43 -8.71 16.25
C GLU A 90 -3.83 -10.19 16.23
N SER A 91 -4.96 -10.51 15.62
CA SER A 91 -5.46 -11.88 15.50
C SER A 91 -4.49 -12.78 14.74
N ASP A 92 -3.92 -12.32 13.62
CA ASP A 92 -2.91 -13.04 12.86
C ASP A 92 -1.63 -13.29 13.68
N LEU A 93 -1.14 -12.27 14.40
CA LEU A 93 0.04 -12.38 15.26
C LEU A 93 -0.19 -13.35 16.41
N ARG A 94 -1.36 -13.30 17.06
CA ARG A 94 -1.71 -14.26 18.13
C ARG A 94 -1.88 -15.68 17.61
N ALA A 95 -2.43 -15.87 16.42
CA ALA A 95 -2.52 -17.17 15.77
C ALA A 95 -1.13 -17.78 15.53
N LEU A 96 -0.11 -16.95 15.30
CA LEU A 96 1.29 -17.36 15.22
C LEU A 96 1.96 -17.55 16.60
N GLY A 97 1.27 -17.26 17.71
CA GLY A 97 1.77 -17.41 19.08
C GLY A 97 2.54 -16.19 19.63
N TYR A 98 2.36 -15.01 19.06
CA TYR A 98 2.93 -13.77 19.59
C TYR A 98 1.96 -13.12 20.57
N ASP A 99 2.23 -13.21 21.87
CA ASP A 99 1.38 -12.67 22.93
C ASP A 99 1.95 -11.44 23.63
N ASN A 100 3.25 -11.13 23.41
CA ASN A 100 3.92 -9.98 24.04
C ASN A 100 3.71 -8.70 23.20
N LEU A 101 2.45 -8.24 23.13
CA LEU A 101 2.03 -7.11 22.30
C LEU A 101 2.11 -5.79 23.07
N ILE A 102 2.76 -4.80 22.46
CA ILE A 102 2.82 -3.41 22.93
C ILE A 102 1.84 -2.61 22.08
N TYR A 103 0.68 -2.27 22.66
CA TYR A 103 -0.34 -1.48 21.99
C TYR A 103 0.08 -0.02 21.91
N THR A 104 0.38 0.45 20.71
CA THR A 104 0.76 1.85 20.48
C THR A 104 -0.49 2.71 20.29
N GLN A 105 -0.38 4.01 20.64
CA GLN A 105 -1.45 4.97 20.36
C GLN A 105 -0.97 6.04 19.37
N PRO A 106 -1.85 6.61 18.55
CA PRO A 106 -1.47 7.64 17.57
C PRO A 106 -0.80 8.84 18.23
N GLY A 107 0.49 9.06 17.95
CA GLY A 107 1.29 10.16 18.50
C GLY A 107 1.82 9.91 19.92
N GLU A 108 1.68 8.71 20.46
CA GLU A 108 2.35 8.28 21.68
C GLU A 108 3.82 8.01 21.39
N VAL A 109 4.68 8.55 22.24
CA VAL A 109 6.12 8.27 22.23
C VAL A 109 6.42 7.26 23.31
N LEU A 110 6.88 6.08 22.89
CA LEU A 110 7.37 5.04 23.81
C LEU A 110 8.85 5.29 24.10
N GLU A 111 9.21 5.37 25.37
CA GLU A 111 10.60 5.60 25.82
C GLU A 111 11.18 4.34 26.45
N TYR A 112 12.40 4.00 26.05
CA TYR A 112 13.12 2.81 26.51
C TYR A 112 14.51 3.18 27.07
N PRO A 113 15.15 2.30 27.85
CA PRO A 113 16.53 2.49 28.29
C PRO A 113 17.47 2.78 27.12
N GLY A 114 18.58 3.46 27.39
CA GLY A 114 19.55 3.85 26.35
C GLY A 114 19.12 5.05 25.50
N GLY A 115 18.02 5.73 25.86
CA GLY A 115 17.51 6.90 25.15
C GLY A 115 16.67 6.60 23.93
N LEU A 116 16.36 5.31 23.67
CA LEU A 116 15.53 4.91 22.56
C LEU A 116 14.10 5.41 22.71
N LYS A 117 13.61 6.13 21.71
CA LYS A 117 12.23 6.60 21.56
C LYS A 117 11.64 6.03 20.28
N ILE A 118 10.41 5.57 20.37
CA ILE A 118 9.67 4.98 19.25
C ILE A 118 8.28 5.63 19.18
N MET A 119 7.86 6.02 17.99
CA MET A 119 6.49 6.44 17.72
C MET A 119 5.95 5.71 16.48
N VAL A 120 4.81 5.04 16.63
CA VAL A 120 4.07 4.44 15.53
C VAL A 120 2.92 5.35 15.14
N THR A 121 2.84 5.72 13.88
CA THR A 121 1.80 6.60 13.36
C THR A 121 0.90 5.84 12.40
N PRO A 122 -0.27 5.36 12.84
CA PRO A 122 -1.20 4.62 12.00
C PRO A 122 -2.02 5.57 11.11
N LEU A 123 -2.18 5.19 9.85
CA LEU A 123 -3.19 5.71 8.92
C LEU A 123 -4.40 4.78 8.97
N ARG A 124 -5.55 5.31 9.37
CA ARG A 124 -6.76 4.52 9.66
C ARG A 124 -7.83 4.59 8.58
N ALA A 125 -7.49 5.09 7.42
CA ALA A 125 -8.45 5.27 6.34
C ALA A 125 -8.78 3.94 5.64
N PRO A 126 -10.07 3.63 5.37
CA PRO A 126 -10.45 2.32 4.84
C PRO A 126 -10.00 2.05 3.41
N SER A 127 -9.66 3.07 2.64
CA SER A 127 -9.21 2.93 1.25
C SER A 127 -7.70 2.79 1.09
N ASP A 128 -6.94 2.86 2.19
CA ASP A 128 -5.49 2.74 2.17
C ASP A 128 -5.05 1.53 3.01
N GLY A 129 -4.22 0.66 2.43
CA GLY A 129 -3.89 -0.62 3.05
C GLY A 129 -5.09 -1.52 3.35
N PRO A 130 -5.00 -2.51 4.23
CA PRO A 130 -6.12 -3.39 4.63
C PRO A 130 -7.19 -2.67 5.45
N ILE A 131 -6.91 -1.77 6.29
CA ILE A 131 -7.69 -0.73 6.97
C ILE A 131 -6.72 0.33 7.50
N GLY A 132 -5.82 0.72 6.69
CA GLY A 132 -4.75 1.62 7.03
C GLY A 132 -3.39 0.93 7.01
N ASP A 133 -2.42 1.74 7.19
CA ASP A 133 -1.02 1.43 7.17
C ASP A 133 -0.35 2.20 8.31
N SER A 134 0.92 2.03 8.56
CA SER A 134 1.61 2.79 9.59
C SER A 134 3.03 3.13 9.23
N SER A 135 3.52 4.24 9.75
CA SER A 135 4.93 4.64 9.73
C SER A 135 5.55 4.52 11.12
N LEU A 136 6.87 4.35 11.14
CA LEU A 136 7.67 4.20 12.35
C LEU A 136 8.72 5.32 12.42
N SER A 137 8.69 6.10 13.50
CA SER A 137 9.75 7.04 13.85
C SER A 137 10.59 6.49 14.98
N VAL A 138 11.91 6.54 14.84
CA VAL A 138 12.86 6.05 15.85
C VAL A 138 13.93 7.11 16.11
N ASP A 139 14.20 7.39 17.40
CA ASP A 139 15.25 8.29 17.86
C ASP A 139 15.99 7.61 19.01
N ASP A 140 17.32 7.56 18.98
CA ASP A 140 18.14 6.95 20.04
C ASP A 140 18.94 8.02 20.84
N GLY A 141 18.59 9.29 20.68
CA GLY A 141 19.28 10.40 21.29
C GLY A 141 20.57 10.81 20.55
N THR A 142 21.01 10.06 19.55
CA THR A 142 22.18 10.36 18.71
C THR A 142 21.83 10.52 17.25
N ALA A 143 20.78 9.86 16.80
CA ALA A 143 20.25 9.91 15.44
C ALA A 143 18.73 9.65 15.44
N SER A 144 18.07 10.14 14.42
CA SER A 144 16.63 9.95 14.22
C SER A 144 16.32 9.52 12.80
N ILE A 145 15.38 8.59 12.65
CA ILE A 145 14.91 8.13 11.34
C ILE A 145 13.39 8.12 11.25
N LEU A 146 12.90 8.24 10.04
CA LEU A 146 11.51 8.02 9.68
C LEU A 146 11.41 6.89 8.65
N ASN A 147 10.84 5.76 9.05
CA ASN A 147 10.39 4.70 8.15
C ASN A 147 8.91 4.96 7.83
N GLN A 148 8.65 5.59 6.70
CA GLN A 148 7.28 5.81 6.22
C GLN A 148 6.71 4.56 5.56
N ASN A 149 7.54 3.75 4.95
CA ASN A 149 7.22 2.61 4.09
C ASN A 149 6.03 2.90 3.14
N ASP A 150 4.96 2.11 3.13
CA ASP A 150 3.77 2.30 2.27
C ASP A 150 2.81 3.38 2.75
N SER A 151 2.94 3.81 3.99
CA SER A 151 2.02 4.75 4.62
C SER A 151 2.01 6.12 3.93
N HIS A 152 0.82 6.73 3.84
CA HIS A 152 0.63 8.07 3.32
C HIS A 152 0.10 9.00 4.42
N PRO A 153 0.95 9.43 5.41
CA PRO A 153 0.51 10.24 6.54
C PRO A 153 -0.17 11.53 6.10
N LEU A 154 -1.33 11.82 6.71
CA LEU A 154 -2.14 13.00 6.40
C LEU A 154 -1.72 14.23 7.22
N ASP A 155 -1.14 14.03 8.40
CA ASP A 155 -0.69 15.06 9.32
C ASP A 155 0.82 14.96 9.54
N LEU A 156 1.56 15.52 8.58
CA LEU A 156 3.02 15.53 8.63
C LEU A 156 3.57 16.40 9.77
N GLU A 157 2.89 17.46 10.16
CA GLU A 157 3.32 18.32 11.27
C GLU A 157 3.37 17.53 12.58
N LYS A 158 2.33 16.73 12.83
CA LYS A 158 2.29 15.84 13.99
C LYS A 158 3.39 14.77 13.93
N LEU A 159 3.58 14.16 12.75
CA LEU A 159 4.62 13.16 12.54
C LEU A 159 6.02 13.74 12.80
N LEU A 160 6.31 14.89 12.22
CA LEU A 160 7.61 15.59 12.34
C LEU A 160 7.83 16.28 13.70
N SER A 161 6.78 16.42 14.51
CA SER A 161 6.93 16.92 15.90
C SER A 161 7.68 15.94 16.80
N PHE A 162 7.81 14.66 16.40
CA PHE A 162 8.62 13.68 17.11
C PHE A 162 10.11 14.02 17.04
N SER A 163 10.65 14.17 15.82
CA SER A 163 12.01 14.62 15.54
C SER A 163 12.13 14.99 14.06
N LYS A 164 13.14 15.80 13.70
CA LYS A 164 13.56 15.94 12.31
C LYS A 164 14.44 14.72 11.97
N PRO A 165 14.06 13.87 11.01
CA PRO A 165 14.85 12.67 10.72
C PRO A 165 16.15 13.00 9.98
N ASP A 166 17.25 12.37 10.40
CA ASP A 166 18.53 12.37 9.68
C ASP A 166 18.43 11.54 8.38
N ALA A 167 17.67 10.43 8.43
CA ALA A 167 17.42 9.56 7.31
C ALA A 167 15.92 9.25 7.15
N TYR A 168 15.47 9.31 5.91
CA TYR A 168 14.07 9.10 5.54
C TYR A 168 13.93 7.93 4.56
N PHE A 169 13.12 6.95 4.95
CA PHE A 169 12.83 5.73 4.20
C PHE A 169 11.40 5.79 3.71
N THR A 170 11.17 5.72 2.39
CA THR A 170 9.84 5.94 1.81
C THR A 170 9.56 5.09 0.60
N GLN A 171 8.30 4.69 0.44
CA GLN A 171 7.82 3.99 -0.75
C GLN A 171 7.92 4.90 -1.98
N VAL A 172 8.45 4.33 -3.06
CA VAL A 172 8.53 4.99 -4.37
C VAL A 172 7.86 4.17 -5.47
N SER A 173 7.68 2.88 -5.25
CA SER A 173 6.97 1.97 -6.14
C SER A 173 5.53 1.78 -5.64
N GLY A 174 4.56 1.66 -6.52
CA GLY A 174 3.18 1.46 -6.11
C GLY A 174 2.82 -0.01 -5.94
N ALA A 175 1.82 -0.29 -5.11
CA ALA A 175 1.23 -1.61 -4.93
C ALA A 175 -0.22 -1.60 -5.41
N ILE A 176 -0.44 -1.66 -6.73
CA ILE A 176 -1.78 -1.70 -7.33
C ILE A 176 -1.74 -2.41 -8.69
N TRP A 177 -2.86 -2.97 -9.09
CA TRP A 177 -3.04 -3.75 -10.34
C TRP A 177 -3.46 -2.91 -11.56
N TRP A 178 -3.85 -1.65 -11.38
CA TRP A 178 -4.16 -0.72 -12.46
C TRP A 178 -2.88 -0.20 -13.12
N PRO A 179 -2.79 -0.14 -14.46
CA PRO A 179 -3.73 -0.61 -15.50
C PRO A 179 -3.44 -2.04 -16.00
N MET A 180 -2.44 -2.71 -15.46
CA MET A 180 -1.77 -3.90 -15.99
C MET A 180 -2.70 -5.07 -16.32
N VAL A 181 -3.67 -5.34 -15.44
CA VAL A 181 -4.63 -6.46 -15.57
C VAL A 181 -5.99 -6.04 -16.15
N TYR A 182 -6.11 -4.78 -16.58
CA TYR A 182 -7.36 -4.30 -17.14
C TYR A 182 -7.53 -4.71 -18.61
N ASP A 183 -8.77 -5.00 -19.01
CA ASP A 183 -9.19 -5.25 -20.38
C ASP A 183 -9.18 -3.92 -21.16
N LEU A 184 -8.01 -3.52 -21.60
CA LEU A 184 -7.73 -2.30 -22.33
C LEU A 184 -6.74 -2.58 -23.46
N GLU A 185 -6.80 -1.78 -24.52
CA GLU A 185 -5.80 -1.79 -25.59
C GLU A 185 -4.39 -1.51 -24.99
N GLN A 186 -3.36 -2.17 -25.53
CA GLN A 186 -2.00 -2.11 -24.99
C GLN A 186 -1.45 -0.68 -24.93
N GLU A 187 -1.69 0.15 -25.95
CA GLU A 187 -1.28 1.56 -25.96
C GLU A 187 -1.94 2.35 -24.82
N ALA A 188 -3.22 2.09 -24.54
CA ALA A 188 -3.92 2.71 -23.41
C ALA A 188 -3.34 2.28 -22.07
N LYS A 189 -2.98 0.98 -21.91
CA LYS A 189 -2.30 0.49 -20.70
C LYS A 189 -0.97 1.21 -20.48
N GLN A 190 -0.14 1.33 -21.51
CA GLN A 190 1.16 2.01 -21.46
C GLN A 190 1.01 3.49 -21.04
N ASN A 191 0.07 4.20 -21.65
CA ASN A 191 -0.22 5.59 -21.31
C ASN A 191 -0.70 5.74 -19.86
N PHE A 192 -1.60 4.88 -19.40
CA PHE A 192 -2.07 4.91 -18.01
C PHE A 192 -0.99 4.50 -17.01
N ALA A 193 -0.12 3.55 -17.36
CA ALA A 193 1.02 3.18 -16.53
C ALA A 193 2.00 4.34 -16.37
N GLN A 194 2.30 5.08 -17.44
CA GLN A 194 3.13 6.28 -17.37
C GLN A 194 2.51 7.33 -16.43
N LEU A 195 1.22 7.66 -16.62
CA LEU A 195 0.52 8.61 -15.75
C LEU A 195 0.53 8.16 -14.28
N LYS A 196 0.45 6.84 -14.04
CA LYS A 196 0.52 6.29 -12.68
C LYS A 196 1.91 6.43 -12.08
N ARG A 197 2.97 6.12 -12.83
CA ARG A 197 4.37 6.34 -12.39
C ARG A 197 4.64 7.81 -12.08
N ASP A 198 4.17 8.73 -12.95
CA ASP A 198 4.34 10.17 -12.74
C ASP A 198 3.63 10.64 -11.46
N ALA A 199 2.42 10.13 -11.20
CA ALA A 199 1.69 10.45 -9.97
C ALA A 199 2.38 9.89 -8.72
N GLN A 200 2.96 8.68 -8.79
CA GLN A 200 3.72 8.08 -7.70
C GLN A 200 4.99 8.88 -7.41
N ASN A 201 5.77 9.20 -8.44
CA ASN A 201 6.98 10.02 -8.32
C ASN A 201 6.65 11.39 -7.71
N LYS A 202 5.61 12.06 -8.23
CA LYS A 202 5.17 13.36 -7.70
C LYS A 202 4.77 13.29 -6.22
N ARG A 203 4.08 12.23 -5.80
CA ARG A 203 3.73 12.02 -4.39
C ARG A 203 4.97 11.77 -3.54
N ALA A 204 5.89 10.91 -3.97
CA ALA A 204 7.14 10.68 -3.25
C ALA A 204 7.95 11.97 -3.10
N MET A 205 8.08 12.76 -4.17
CA MET A 205 8.76 14.06 -4.15
C MET A 205 8.07 15.06 -3.22
N TYR A 206 6.72 15.06 -3.16
CA TYR A 206 5.98 15.88 -2.19
C TYR A 206 6.36 15.53 -0.74
N TYR A 207 6.40 14.23 -0.39
CA TYR A 207 6.79 13.82 0.96
C TYR A 207 8.26 14.13 1.25
N ILE A 208 9.17 13.90 0.30
CA ILE A 208 10.60 14.26 0.44
C ILE A 208 10.76 15.75 0.73
N GLU A 209 10.03 16.61 0.02
CA GLU A 209 10.05 18.06 0.26
C GLU A 209 9.53 18.42 1.66
N LYS A 210 8.45 17.77 2.09
CA LYS A 210 7.80 18.10 3.37
C LYS A 210 8.54 17.54 4.58
N VAL A 211 9.12 16.36 4.46
CA VAL A 211 9.93 15.72 5.51
C VAL A 211 11.27 16.44 5.65
N ASP A 212 11.83 16.94 4.56
CA ASP A 212 13.07 17.71 4.50
C ASP A 212 14.24 17.02 5.24
N ALA A 213 14.33 15.68 5.10
CA ALA A 213 15.47 14.92 5.59
C ALA A 213 16.67 15.10 4.67
N GLU A 214 17.88 15.13 5.23
CA GLU A 214 19.11 15.26 4.43
C GLU A 214 19.35 14.04 3.53
N HIS A 215 19.02 12.84 4.02
CA HIS A 215 19.28 11.56 3.38
C HIS A 215 17.97 10.81 3.10
N VAL A 216 17.77 10.40 1.83
CA VAL A 216 16.56 9.71 1.37
C VAL A 216 16.90 8.32 0.86
N PHE A 217 16.10 7.33 1.28
CA PHE A 217 16.24 5.92 0.94
C PHE A 217 14.91 5.41 0.35
N PRO A 218 14.82 5.21 -0.98
CA PRO A 218 13.66 4.58 -1.62
C PRO A 218 13.57 3.10 -1.23
N MET A 219 12.38 2.67 -0.81
CA MET A 219 12.09 1.31 -0.37
C MET A 219 10.68 0.85 -0.75
N ALA A 220 10.21 -0.25 -0.20
CA ALA A 220 8.88 -0.83 -0.40
C ALA A 220 8.55 -1.07 -1.88
N GLY A 221 9.32 -1.95 -2.48
CA GLY A 221 9.21 -2.32 -3.89
C GLY A 221 10.42 -1.88 -4.73
N PRO A 222 10.43 -2.24 -6.03
CA PRO A 222 9.44 -3.07 -6.69
C PRO A 222 9.50 -4.54 -6.24
N PRO A 223 8.48 -5.37 -6.52
CA PRO A 223 8.60 -6.82 -6.44
C PRO A 223 9.35 -7.39 -7.67
N MET A 224 9.82 -8.65 -7.57
CA MET A 224 10.12 -9.48 -8.73
C MET A 224 8.90 -10.34 -9.07
N PHE A 225 8.47 -10.33 -10.32
CA PHE A 225 7.49 -11.25 -10.87
C PHE A 225 8.22 -12.40 -11.57
N LEU A 226 8.33 -13.56 -10.92
CA LEU A 226 9.13 -14.67 -11.41
C LEU A 226 8.30 -15.76 -12.13
N ARG A 227 6.97 -15.68 -12.09
CA ARG A 227 6.10 -16.52 -12.89
C ARG A 227 6.16 -16.09 -14.37
N GLU A 228 6.11 -17.05 -15.27
CA GLU A 228 6.22 -16.79 -16.73
C GLU A 228 5.10 -15.84 -17.22
N ASP A 229 3.87 -16.08 -16.80
CA ASP A 229 2.68 -15.28 -17.15
C ASP A 229 2.73 -13.83 -16.63
N LEU A 230 3.48 -13.58 -15.55
CA LEU A 230 3.61 -12.27 -14.91
C LEU A 230 4.96 -11.59 -15.19
N PHE A 231 5.93 -12.31 -15.78
CA PHE A 231 7.30 -11.83 -15.93
C PHE A 231 7.42 -10.48 -16.65
N ARG A 232 6.51 -10.21 -17.58
CA ARG A 232 6.41 -8.92 -18.29
C ARG A 232 6.22 -7.70 -17.36
N PHE A 233 5.66 -7.88 -16.16
CA PHE A 233 5.43 -6.79 -15.20
C PHE A 233 6.70 -6.27 -14.52
N ASN A 234 7.85 -6.91 -14.72
CA ASN A 234 9.14 -6.37 -14.29
C ASN A 234 9.67 -5.23 -15.18
N GLY A 235 9.03 -4.96 -16.31
CA GLY A 235 9.46 -3.92 -17.25
C GLY A 235 9.24 -2.50 -16.75
N TYR A 236 9.87 -1.56 -17.44
CA TYR A 236 9.79 -0.13 -17.17
C TYR A 236 9.89 0.65 -18.49
N GLY A 237 9.45 1.91 -18.48
CA GLY A 237 9.56 2.81 -19.63
C GLY A 237 8.24 2.97 -20.41
N LEU A 238 8.29 3.78 -21.48
CA LEU A 238 7.09 4.19 -22.24
C LEU A 238 6.42 3.04 -22.98
N GLU A 239 7.18 2.01 -23.36
CA GLU A 239 6.68 0.85 -24.10
C GLU A 239 6.16 -0.27 -23.18
N ASN A 240 6.15 -0.05 -21.86
CA ASN A 240 5.74 -1.04 -20.87
C ASN A 240 4.51 -0.56 -20.08
N ASP A 241 3.63 -1.48 -19.72
CA ASP A 241 2.42 -1.22 -18.93
C ASP A 241 2.62 -1.40 -17.41
N SER A 242 3.84 -1.73 -16.95
CA SER A 242 4.18 -1.83 -15.53
C SER A 242 4.25 -0.46 -14.86
N ILE A 243 3.83 -0.43 -13.60
CA ILE A 243 3.89 0.77 -12.76
C ILE A 243 5.01 0.73 -11.72
N PHE A 244 5.78 -0.35 -11.68
CA PHE A 244 6.76 -0.63 -10.63
C PHE A 244 8.10 0.03 -10.94
N THR A 245 8.34 1.18 -10.32
CA THR A 245 9.62 1.92 -10.39
C THR A 245 10.61 1.32 -9.40
N ASP A 246 11.85 1.05 -9.82
CA ASP A 246 12.91 0.62 -8.90
C ASP A 246 13.67 1.79 -8.27
N GLN A 247 14.51 1.47 -7.29
CA GLN A 247 15.25 2.45 -6.50
C GLN A 247 16.16 3.33 -7.38
N ARG A 248 16.88 2.73 -8.33
CA ARG A 248 17.82 3.45 -9.23
C ARG A 248 17.08 4.41 -10.15
N GLN A 249 15.95 3.96 -10.70
CA GLN A 249 15.08 4.77 -11.57
C GLN A 249 14.49 5.96 -10.80
N PHE A 250 13.97 5.73 -9.59
CA PHE A 250 13.45 6.82 -8.76
C PHE A 250 14.57 7.82 -8.37
N LEU A 251 15.74 7.34 -7.96
CA LEU A 251 16.86 8.20 -7.60
C LEU A 251 17.35 9.05 -8.79
N ALA A 252 17.29 8.53 -10.01
CA ALA A 252 17.57 9.30 -11.21
C ALA A 252 16.56 10.44 -11.40
N HIS A 253 15.25 10.16 -11.23
CA HIS A 253 14.19 11.15 -11.25
C HIS A 253 14.38 12.22 -10.15
N MET A 254 14.62 11.80 -8.91
CA MET A 254 14.84 12.70 -7.78
C MET A 254 16.04 13.64 -8.01
N ARG A 255 17.17 13.10 -8.52
CA ARG A 255 18.36 13.92 -8.84
C ARG A 255 18.10 14.95 -9.93
N ALA A 256 17.24 14.62 -10.91
CA ALA A 256 16.86 15.55 -11.96
C ALA A 256 16.02 16.72 -11.42
N GLU A 257 15.11 16.48 -10.51
CA GLU A 257 14.24 17.51 -9.92
C GLU A 257 14.89 18.24 -8.74
N ARG A 258 15.66 17.55 -7.91
CA ARG A 258 16.33 18.08 -6.69
C ARG A 258 17.80 17.66 -6.64
N PRO A 259 18.69 18.26 -7.43
CA PRO A 259 20.11 17.86 -7.53
C PRO A 259 20.89 17.89 -6.21
N ALA A 260 20.45 18.71 -5.24
CA ALA A 260 21.10 18.82 -3.93
C ALA A 260 20.64 17.74 -2.93
N GLN A 261 19.54 17.02 -3.23
CA GLN A 261 19.01 15.98 -2.34
C GLN A 261 19.91 14.75 -2.37
N LYS A 262 20.39 14.32 -1.21
CA LYS A 262 21.16 13.08 -1.08
C LYS A 262 20.21 11.88 -1.07
N GLY A 263 20.45 10.94 -1.96
CA GLY A 263 19.65 9.71 -2.06
C GLY A 263 20.53 8.51 -2.37
N TYR A 264 20.17 7.36 -1.81
CA TYR A 264 20.96 6.14 -1.84
C TYR A 264 20.07 4.94 -2.17
N GLU A 265 20.62 3.99 -2.93
CA GLU A 265 19.96 2.70 -3.17
C GLU A 265 19.84 1.94 -1.84
N PHE A 266 18.60 1.55 -1.48
CA PHE A 266 18.33 0.78 -0.28
C PHE A 266 17.82 -0.60 -0.66
N VAL A 267 18.73 -1.54 -0.70
CA VAL A 267 18.52 -2.93 -1.13
C VAL A 267 18.99 -3.89 -0.04
N PRO A 268 18.71 -5.19 -0.12
CA PRO A 268 19.19 -6.16 0.87
C PRO A 268 20.68 -6.04 1.13
N GLY A 269 21.05 -5.96 2.40
CA GLY A 269 22.45 -5.80 2.82
C GLY A 269 22.99 -4.38 2.78
N THR A 270 22.23 -3.38 2.32
CA THR A 270 22.61 -1.97 2.48
C THR A 270 22.61 -1.62 3.95
N GLN A 271 23.76 -1.19 4.47
CA GLN A 271 23.93 -0.79 5.87
C GLN A 271 24.18 0.72 5.93
N VAL A 272 23.35 1.39 6.72
CA VAL A 272 23.40 2.84 6.96
C VAL A 272 23.82 3.05 8.40
N ASP A 273 25.00 3.65 8.61
CA ASP A 273 25.50 4.03 9.93
C ASP A 273 25.40 5.53 10.11
N ILE A 274 24.73 5.96 11.21
CA ILE A 274 24.60 7.37 11.61
C ILE A 274 25.34 7.54 12.94
N VAL A 275 26.50 8.21 12.89
CA VAL A 275 27.39 8.40 14.05
C VAL A 275 27.85 9.85 14.12
N GLY A 276 27.53 10.53 15.23
CA GLY A 276 27.99 11.90 15.44
C GLY A 276 27.46 12.91 14.41
N GLY A 277 26.29 12.62 13.82
CA GLY A 277 25.68 13.44 12.75
C GLY A 277 26.24 13.15 11.35
N GLU A 278 27.17 12.22 11.20
CA GLU A 278 27.66 11.77 9.89
C GLU A 278 26.98 10.46 9.48
N LEU A 279 26.53 10.37 8.23
CA LEU A 279 25.92 9.19 7.66
C LEU A 279 26.84 8.53 6.65
N THR A 280 27.08 7.24 6.82
CA THR A 280 27.83 6.40 5.88
C THR A 280 26.97 5.24 5.39
N VAL A 281 27.13 4.89 4.12
CA VAL A 281 26.40 3.77 3.48
C VAL A 281 27.40 2.74 3.00
N THR A 282 27.19 1.48 3.37
CA THR A 282 28.00 0.34 2.91
C THR A 282 27.07 -0.78 2.44
N GLN A 283 27.61 -1.71 1.63
CA GLN A 283 26.87 -2.88 1.19
C GLN A 283 27.56 -4.14 1.73
N THR A 284 26.76 -5.07 2.31
CA THR A 284 27.27 -6.26 3.00
C THR A 284 26.89 -7.58 2.32
N LEU A 285 25.92 -7.56 1.41
CA LEU A 285 25.43 -8.77 0.71
C LEU A 285 25.93 -8.85 -0.73
N TYR A 286 25.99 -7.74 -1.43
CA TYR A 286 26.37 -7.64 -2.83
C TYR A 286 27.64 -6.83 -3.02
N THR A 287 28.45 -7.20 -4.00
CA THR A 287 29.55 -6.35 -4.50
C THR A 287 28.99 -5.20 -5.36
N PRO A 288 29.76 -4.12 -5.60
CA PRO A 288 29.36 -3.06 -6.53
C PRO A 288 28.99 -3.57 -7.93
N ASP A 289 29.79 -4.50 -8.48
CA ASP A 289 29.54 -5.07 -9.81
C ASP A 289 28.23 -5.89 -9.85
N GLU A 290 27.88 -6.59 -8.76
CA GLU A 290 26.61 -7.31 -8.65
C GLU A 290 25.43 -6.33 -8.55
N ILE A 291 25.57 -5.22 -7.83
CA ILE A 291 24.55 -4.17 -7.78
C ILE A 291 24.33 -3.58 -9.19
N ASP A 292 25.39 -3.28 -9.91
CA ASP A 292 25.29 -2.75 -11.28
C ASP A 292 24.61 -3.77 -12.20
N HIS A 293 24.98 -5.05 -12.13
CA HIS A 293 24.30 -6.12 -12.88
C HIS A 293 22.81 -6.22 -12.55
N ILE A 294 22.42 -6.13 -11.27
CA ILE A 294 21.01 -6.21 -10.82
C ILE A 294 20.15 -5.13 -11.49
N PHE A 295 20.67 -3.91 -11.61
CA PHE A 295 19.88 -2.79 -12.12
C PHE A 295 20.08 -2.54 -13.62
N ASP A 296 21.29 -2.65 -14.14
CA ASP A 296 21.63 -2.28 -15.51
C ASP A 296 21.38 -3.44 -16.49
N GLU A 297 21.54 -4.69 -16.02
CA GLU A 297 21.21 -5.93 -16.74
C GLU A 297 20.01 -6.65 -16.10
N LYS A 298 19.01 -5.88 -15.68
CA LYS A 298 17.88 -6.33 -14.85
C LYS A 298 17.18 -7.56 -15.40
N TRP A 299 17.01 -7.67 -16.72
CA TRP A 299 16.31 -8.83 -17.32
C TRP A 299 17.11 -10.13 -17.18
N ASP A 300 18.43 -10.08 -17.29
CA ASP A 300 19.31 -11.25 -17.12
C ASP A 300 19.34 -11.68 -15.66
N TYR A 301 19.42 -10.72 -14.74
CA TYR A 301 19.28 -10.95 -13.31
C TYR A 301 17.94 -11.63 -12.97
N LEU A 302 16.82 -11.09 -13.43
CA LEU A 302 15.48 -11.62 -13.18
C LEU A 302 15.28 -13.00 -13.78
N ALA A 303 15.84 -13.28 -14.95
CA ALA A 303 15.81 -14.62 -15.56
C ALA A 303 16.55 -15.64 -14.69
N SER A 304 17.72 -15.28 -14.15
CA SER A 304 18.46 -16.14 -13.22
C SER A 304 17.69 -16.39 -11.92
N GLN A 305 17.01 -15.36 -11.40
CA GLN A 305 16.17 -15.48 -10.20
C GLN A 305 14.96 -16.38 -10.47
N ARG A 306 14.29 -16.25 -11.62
CA ARG A 306 13.19 -17.12 -12.02
C ARG A 306 13.62 -18.59 -12.01
N ASP A 307 14.76 -18.90 -12.62
CA ASP A 307 15.26 -20.27 -12.68
C ASP A 307 15.60 -20.81 -11.28
N SER A 308 16.21 -19.99 -10.41
CA SER A 308 16.61 -20.39 -9.05
C SER A 308 15.46 -20.53 -8.06
N ARG A 309 14.30 -19.91 -8.31
CA ARG A 309 13.15 -19.86 -7.39
C ARG A 309 11.89 -20.56 -7.94
N GLN A 310 12.01 -21.31 -9.01
CA GLN A 310 10.87 -22.04 -9.61
C GLN A 310 10.23 -23.04 -8.65
N ASP A 311 11.02 -23.66 -7.77
CA ASP A 311 10.50 -24.59 -6.76
C ASP A 311 9.59 -23.88 -5.75
N GLU A 312 9.89 -22.63 -5.39
CA GLU A 312 9.05 -21.82 -4.49
C GLU A 312 7.71 -21.48 -5.17
N VAL A 313 7.73 -21.10 -6.44
CA VAL A 313 6.51 -20.87 -7.23
C VAL A 313 5.66 -22.14 -7.29
N THR A 314 6.29 -23.29 -7.55
CA THR A 314 5.60 -24.59 -7.61
C THR A 314 4.99 -24.97 -6.26
N ALA A 315 5.72 -24.72 -5.16
CA ALA A 315 5.23 -24.98 -3.81
C ALA A 315 4.01 -24.10 -3.47
N GLU A 316 4.02 -22.82 -3.85
CA GLU A 316 2.87 -21.92 -3.64
C GLU A 316 1.64 -22.36 -4.44
N ILE A 317 1.82 -22.81 -5.68
CA ILE A 317 0.71 -23.36 -6.48
C ILE A 317 0.15 -24.64 -5.80
N ALA A 318 1.03 -25.49 -5.29
CA ALA A 318 0.62 -26.73 -4.63
C ALA A 318 -0.09 -26.53 -3.27
N ARG A 319 0.07 -25.37 -2.63
CA ARG A 319 -0.64 -25.00 -1.38
C ARG A 319 -2.05 -24.51 -1.61
N ARG A 320 -2.44 -24.19 -2.84
CA ARG A 320 -3.78 -23.70 -3.15
C ARG A 320 -4.83 -24.76 -2.79
N ALA A 321 -5.98 -24.31 -2.35
CA ALA A 321 -7.10 -25.20 -2.04
C ALA A 321 -7.60 -25.93 -3.29
N GLU A 322 -8.21 -27.08 -3.09
CA GLU A 322 -8.92 -27.80 -4.14
C GLU A 322 -10.04 -26.89 -4.71
N VAL A 323 -10.18 -26.91 -6.03
CA VAL A 323 -11.17 -26.09 -6.71
C VAL A 323 -12.58 -26.55 -6.35
N LEU A 324 -13.36 -25.64 -5.76
CA LEU A 324 -14.76 -25.90 -5.46
C LEU A 324 -15.59 -26.05 -6.74
N PRO A 325 -16.54 -26.99 -6.78
CA PRO A 325 -17.55 -27.03 -7.85
C PRO A 325 -18.30 -25.69 -7.95
N PRO A 326 -18.73 -25.26 -9.17
CA PRO A 326 -19.35 -23.94 -9.37
C PRO A 326 -20.53 -23.67 -8.44
N ALA A 327 -21.40 -24.64 -8.21
CA ALA A 327 -22.57 -24.48 -7.33
C ALA A 327 -22.18 -24.32 -5.86
N GLU A 328 -21.15 -25.02 -5.39
CA GLU A 328 -20.64 -24.90 -4.02
C GLU A 328 -19.92 -23.57 -3.82
N MET A 329 -19.11 -23.14 -4.78
CA MET A 329 -18.46 -21.84 -4.77
C MET A 329 -19.47 -20.69 -4.73
N LEU A 330 -20.52 -20.74 -5.55
CA LEU A 330 -21.60 -19.75 -5.53
C LEU A 330 -22.31 -19.73 -4.18
N ALA A 331 -22.59 -20.90 -3.61
CA ALA A 331 -23.23 -21.01 -2.30
C ALA A 331 -22.36 -20.41 -1.18
N ALA A 332 -21.06 -20.71 -1.17
CA ALA A 332 -20.11 -20.18 -0.20
C ALA A 332 -19.97 -18.66 -0.29
N ILE A 333 -19.79 -18.11 -1.50
CA ILE A 333 -19.73 -16.65 -1.70
C ILE A 333 -21.04 -15.98 -1.29
N LYS A 334 -22.18 -16.57 -1.62
CA LYS A 334 -23.50 -16.06 -1.24
C LYS A 334 -23.72 -16.03 0.27
N GLU A 335 -23.36 -17.12 0.97
CA GLU A 335 -23.44 -17.21 2.42
C GLU A 335 -22.56 -16.16 3.09
N TRP A 336 -21.36 -15.95 2.59
CA TRP A 336 -20.39 -14.99 3.11
C TRP A 336 -20.79 -13.54 2.80
N TRP A 337 -21.04 -13.20 1.52
CA TRP A 337 -21.16 -11.79 1.10
C TRP A 337 -22.56 -11.20 1.28
N GLU A 338 -23.65 -11.97 1.15
CA GLU A 338 -24.98 -11.37 1.30
C GLU A 338 -25.25 -10.76 2.68
N PRO A 339 -24.80 -11.34 3.81
CA PRO A 339 -24.92 -10.68 5.11
C PRO A 339 -24.15 -9.34 5.17
N LEU A 340 -22.96 -9.29 4.57
CA LEU A 340 -22.14 -8.08 4.49
C LEU A 340 -22.79 -7.02 3.61
N LEU A 341 -23.26 -7.40 2.42
CA LEU A 341 -23.98 -6.51 1.50
C LEU A 341 -25.22 -5.89 2.17
N ARG A 342 -25.95 -6.61 2.98
CA ARG A 342 -27.11 -6.05 3.71
C ARG A 342 -26.71 -4.96 4.71
N ARG A 343 -25.51 -5.03 5.28
CA ARG A 343 -24.94 -4.01 6.21
C ARG A 343 -24.32 -2.84 5.46
N ALA A 344 -23.66 -3.08 4.35
CA ALA A 344 -22.91 -2.13 3.54
C ALA A 344 -23.82 -1.16 2.74
N ARG A 345 -24.58 -0.32 3.43
CA ARG A 345 -25.59 0.55 2.78
C ARG A 345 -24.95 1.63 1.92
N THR A 346 -24.00 2.37 2.45
CA THR A 346 -23.31 3.47 1.73
C THR A 346 -22.49 2.91 0.60
N ILE A 347 -21.76 1.82 0.84
CA ILE A 347 -20.98 1.11 -0.19
C ILE A 347 -21.89 0.68 -1.34
N ARG A 348 -23.03 0.02 -1.07
CA ARG A 348 -23.95 -0.42 -2.12
C ARG A 348 -24.50 0.73 -2.96
N MET A 349 -24.84 1.84 -2.32
CA MET A 349 -25.29 3.04 -3.02
C MET A 349 -24.20 3.63 -3.90
N GLY A 350 -22.97 3.66 -3.41
CA GLY A 350 -21.80 4.16 -4.15
C GLY A 350 -21.39 3.25 -5.30
N VAL A 351 -21.50 1.93 -5.18
CA VAL A 351 -21.31 0.98 -6.28
C VAL A 351 -22.43 1.14 -7.32
N GLY A 352 -23.67 1.17 -6.90
CA GLY A 352 -24.81 1.57 -7.72
C GLY A 352 -25.19 0.65 -8.88
N GLY A 353 -24.57 -0.53 -9.02
CA GLY A 353 -24.80 -1.42 -10.17
C GLY A 353 -24.43 -2.87 -9.89
N ASN A 354 -24.50 -3.69 -10.95
CA ASN A 354 -24.10 -5.09 -10.89
C ASN A 354 -22.60 -5.23 -11.17
N VAL A 355 -21.95 -6.15 -10.49
CA VAL A 355 -20.56 -6.56 -10.73
C VAL A 355 -20.54 -8.03 -11.09
N ARG A 356 -19.98 -8.38 -12.25
CA ARG A 356 -19.89 -9.75 -12.75
C ARG A 356 -18.55 -10.37 -12.37
N PHE A 357 -18.61 -11.62 -11.95
CA PHE A 357 -17.43 -12.45 -11.68
C PHE A 357 -17.51 -13.73 -12.50
N ARG A 358 -16.53 -13.93 -13.38
CA ARG A 358 -16.27 -15.18 -14.08
C ARG A 358 -15.16 -15.91 -13.36
N ILE A 359 -15.46 -17.03 -12.71
CA ILE A 359 -14.53 -17.76 -11.83
C ILE A 359 -14.48 -19.21 -12.34
N GLY A 360 -13.49 -19.50 -13.20
CA GLY A 360 -13.48 -20.78 -13.93
C GLY A 360 -14.79 -20.98 -14.72
N GLU A 361 -15.56 -22.02 -14.38
CA GLU A 361 -16.86 -22.31 -15.01
C GLU A 361 -18.04 -21.56 -14.36
N LEU A 362 -17.86 -20.98 -13.18
CA LEU A 362 -18.89 -20.17 -12.52
C LEU A 362 -19.00 -18.79 -13.16
N ASP A 363 -20.20 -18.41 -13.56
CA ASP A 363 -20.52 -17.05 -14.03
C ASP A 363 -21.60 -16.45 -13.14
N MET A 364 -21.22 -15.49 -12.31
CA MET A 364 -22.09 -14.91 -11.28
C MET A 364 -22.08 -13.39 -11.29
N ILE A 365 -23.10 -12.81 -10.65
CA ILE A 365 -23.15 -11.38 -10.35
C ILE A 365 -23.35 -11.11 -8.86
N VAL A 366 -22.79 -9.99 -8.43
CA VAL A 366 -23.16 -9.29 -7.20
C VAL A 366 -24.07 -8.12 -7.57
N ASP A 367 -25.35 -8.23 -7.26
CA ASP A 367 -26.36 -7.18 -7.42
C ASP A 367 -26.30 -6.29 -6.17
N PHE A 368 -25.42 -5.26 -6.21
CA PHE A 368 -25.21 -4.36 -5.07
C PHE A 368 -26.49 -3.64 -4.66
N PRO A 369 -27.27 -3.04 -5.58
CA PRO A 369 -28.55 -2.42 -5.20
C PRO A 369 -29.49 -3.33 -4.41
N LYS A 370 -29.57 -4.63 -4.77
CA LYS A 370 -30.46 -5.58 -4.12
C LYS A 370 -29.82 -6.39 -3.00
N ALA A 371 -28.49 -6.22 -2.76
CA ALA A 371 -27.72 -7.02 -1.81
C ALA A 371 -27.84 -8.53 -2.07
N LYS A 372 -27.65 -8.98 -3.30
CA LYS A 372 -27.80 -10.36 -3.75
C LYS A 372 -26.61 -10.85 -4.55
N VAL A 373 -26.25 -12.12 -4.31
CA VAL A 373 -25.28 -12.89 -5.10
C VAL A 373 -26.05 -14.00 -5.83
N ARG A 374 -25.91 -14.11 -7.14
CA ARG A 374 -26.60 -15.11 -7.95
C ARG A 374 -25.88 -15.36 -9.28
N GLU A 375 -26.27 -16.41 -9.99
CA GLU A 375 -25.81 -16.66 -11.35
C GLU A 375 -26.13 -15.46 -12.26
N TYR A 376 -25.22 -15.23 -13.20
CA TYR A 376 -25.38 -14.22 -14.25
C TYR A 376 -26.42 -14.69 -15.28
N ALA A 377 -27.33 -13.83 -15.67
CA ALA A 377 -28.39 -14.13 -16.63
C ALA A 377 -28.49 -13.08 -17.77
N GLY A 378 -27.39 -12.35 -18.02
CA GLY A 378 -27.34 -11.36 -19.11
C GLY A 378 -27.55 -9.91 -18.68
N GLU A 379 -27.43 -9.62 -17.38
CA GLU A 379 -27.62 -8.27 -16.85
C GLU A 379 -26.49 -7.31 -17.29
N GLU A 380 -26.83 -6.03 -17.39
CA GLU A 380 -25.84 -4.97 -17.52
C GLU A 380 -24.99 -4.87 -16.25
N CYS A 381 -23.65 -4.81 -16.43
CA CYS A 381 -22.68 -4.75 -15.35
C CYS A 381 -21.76 -3.55 -15.51
N ILE A 382 -21.44 -2.89 -14.39
CA ILE A 382 -20.51 -1.74 -14.36
C ILE A 382 -19.04 -2.18 -14.23
N TYR A 383 -18.81 -3.40 -13.70
CA TYR A 383 -17.50 -4.06 -13.61
C TYR A 383 -17.63 -5.55 -13.94
N TRP A 384 -16.57 -6.12 -14.48
CA TRP A 384 -16.45 -7.57 -14.65
C TRP A 384 -15.04 -8.02 -14.32
N TYR A 385 -14.95 -9.13 -13.60
CA TYR A 385 -13.70 -9.80 -13.23
C TYR A 385 -13.67 -11.19 -13.88
N THR A 386 -12.48 -11.63 -14.31
CA THR A 386 -12.20 -13.01 -14.69
C THR A 386 -11.07 -13.51 -13.79
N ILE A 387 -11.35 -14.49 -12.94
CA ILE A 387 -10.44 -14.94 -11.87
C ILE A 387 -10.28 -16.46 -11.95
N PRO A 388 -9.06 -17.01 -11.81
CA PRO A 388 -8.84 -18.44 -11.68
C PRO A 388 -9.60 -19.03 -10.47
N ALA A 389 -10.23 -20.19 -10.67
CA ALA A 389 -11.10 -20.78 -9.66
C ALA A 389 -10.35 -21.26 -8.40
N ASP A 390 -9.11 -21.70 -8.56
CA ASP A 390 -8.23 -22.11 -7.45
C ASP A 390 -7.90 -20.96 -6.51
N LEU A 391 -7.71 -19.73 -7.02
CA LEU A 391 -7.47 -18.56 -6.18
C LEU A 391 -8.69 -18.20 -5.33
N VAL A 392 -9.88 -18.23 -5.93
CA VAL A 392 -11.12 -17.95 -5.20
C VAL A 392 -11.43 -19.06 -4.19
N SER A 393 -11.21 -20.34 -4.57
CA SER A 393 -11.38 -21.47 -3.65
C SER A 393 -10.44 -21.35 -2.45
N THR A 394 -9.20 -20.92 -2.67
CA THR A 394 -8.23 -20.69 -1.59
C THR A 394 -8.69 -19.53 -0.68
N ASN A 395 -9.13 -18.38 -1.25
CA ASN A 395 -9.65 -17.27 -0.45
C ASN A 395 -10.90 -17.65 0.37
N ILE A 396 -11.74 -18.55 -0.15
CA ILE A 396 -12.89 -19.07 0.59
C ILE A 396 -12.41 -19.97 1.74
N ALA A 397 -11.47 -20.87 1.48
CA ALA A 397 -10.93 -21.80 2.47
C ALA A 397 -10.21 -21.07 3.61
N ASP A 398 -9.39 -20.07 3.28
CA ASP A 398 -8.64 -19.26 4.24
C ASP A 398 -9.49 -18.16 4.89
N HIS A 399 -10.72 -17.96 4.42
CA HIS A 399 -11.57 -16.85 4.79
C HIS A 399 -10.86 -15.49 4.65
N GLU A 400 -10.14 -15.26 3.51
CA GLU A 400 -9.38 -14.03 3.29
C GLU A 400 -10.32 -12.84 3.08
N ILE A 401 -10.36 -11.97 4.08
CA ILE A 401 -11.29 -10.85 4.17
C ILE A 401 -10.86 -9.61 3.38
N ASP A 402 -9.66 -9.63 2.82
CA ASP A 402 -9.10 -8.56 2.00
C ASP A 402 -8.59 -9.14 0.67
N TRP A 403 -9.40 -9.04 -0.38
CA TRP A 403 -9.00 -9.56 -1.69
C TRP A 403 -7.90 -8.74 -2.36
N SER A 404 -7.60 -7.52 -1.88
CA SER A 404 -6.41 -6.81 -2.33
C SER A 404 -5.13 -7.45 -1.81
N ASN A 405 -5.16 -8.00 -0.59
CA ASN A 405 -4.04 -8.73 0.04
C ASN A 405 -3.87 -10.18 -0.49
N SER A 406 -4.54 -10.53 -1.55
CA SER A 406 -4.50 -11.88 -2.14
C SER A 406 -4.63 -11.82 -3.66
N ILE A 407 -5.87 -11.92 -4.18
CA ILE A 407 -6.15 -12.03 -5.62
C ILE A 407 -5.67 -10.80 -6.38
N PHE A 408 -5.94 -9.58 -5.90
CA PHE A 408 -5.68 -8.40 -6.72
C PHE A 408 -4.20 -8.06 -6.82
N LEU A 409 -3.43 -8.13 -5.73
CA LEU A 409 -1.98 -7.96 -5.79
C LEU A 409 -1.27 -9.18 -6.40
N SER A 410 -1.95 -10.32 -6.55
CA SER A 410 -1.37 -11.44 -7.30
C SER A 410 -1.21 -11.14 -8.80
N MET A 411 -1.94 -10.19 -9.34
CA MET A 411 -2.00 -9.89 -10.79
C MET A 411 -2.49 -11.07 -11.65
N GLN A 412 -3.01 -12.15 -11.04
CA GLN A 412 -3.47 -13.37 -11.72
C GLN A 412 -4.97 -13.31 -12.05
N PHE A 413 -5.45 -12.19 -12.54
CA PHE A 413 -6.85 -11.99 -12.92
C PHE A 413 -6.94 -10.94 -14.03
N GLU A 414 -8.11 -10.84 -14.63
CA GLU A 414 -8.46 -9.76 -15.57
C GLU A 414 -9.65 -8.99 -15.04
N VAL A 415 -9.70 -7.69 -15.31
CA VAL A 415 -10.80 -6.82 -14.91
C VAL A 415 -11.14 -5.82 -16.01
N GLY A 416 -12.42 -5.57 -16.19
CA GLY A 416 -12.92 -4.49 -17.03
C GLY A 416 -13.99 -3.68 -16.31
N ARG A 417 -14.24 -2.48 -16.80
CA ARG A 417 -15.26 -1.59 -16.25
C ARG A 417 -15.90 -0.71 -17.32
N SER A 418 -17.14 -0.31 -17.06
CA SER A 418 -17.82 0.74 -17.79
C SER A 418 -17.79 2.03 -16.96
N GLY A 419 -17.10 3.06 -17.46
CA GLY A 419 -17.00 4.35 -16.76
C GLY A 419 -15.80 4.51 -15.84
N LYS A 420 -15.97 5.33 -14.78
CA LYS A 420 -14.90 5.72 -13.86
C LYS A 420 -14.51 4.57 -12.91
N PHE A 421 -13.33 4.67 -12.30
CA PHE A 421 -12.96 3.88 -11.12
C PHE A 421 -14.04 4.01 -10.03
N ASN A 422 -14.38 2.91 -9.38
CA ASN A 422 -15.36 2.92 -8.29
C ASN A 422 -14.67 2.50 -6.98
N GLU A 423 -14.38 3.48 -6.16
CA GLU A 423 -13.70 3.28 -4.87
C GLU A 423 -14.54 2.42 -3.91
N PHE A 424 -15.87 2.58 -3.90
CA PHE A 424 -16.75 1.79 -3.02
C PHE A 424 -16.69 0.29 -3.32
N LEU A 425 -16.55 -0.08 -4.62
CA LEU A 425 -16.38 -1.49 -4.99
C LEU A 425 -15.05 -2.05 -4.47
N THR A 426 -13.96 -1.30 -4.65
CA THR A 426 -12.64 -1.70 -4.15
C THR A 426 -12.67 -1.82 -2.62
N THR A 427 -13.28 -0.86 -1.94
CA THR A 427 -13.45 -0.88 -0.48
C THR A 427 -14.27 -2.09 -0.01
N PHE A 428 -15.35 -2.46 -0.71
CA PHE A 428 -16.11 -3.67 -0.37
C PHE A 428 -15.23 -4.93 -0.42
N LEU A 429 -14.45 -5.09 -1.49
CA LEU A 429 -13.60 -6.27 -1.70
C LEU A 429 -12.36 -6.31 -0.79
N LYS A 430 -12.03 -5.21 -0.12
CA LYS A 430 -11.03 -5.10 0.95
C LYS A 430 -11.62 -5.32 2.35
N CYS A 431 -12.93 -5.36 2.49
CA CYS A 431 -13.63 -5.31 3.77
C CYS A 431 -14.67 -6.43 3.90
N LEU A 432 -14.27 -7.67 3.60
CA LEU A 432 -15.17 -8.83 3.59
C LEU A 432 -15.38 -9.45 4.99
N SER A 433 -15.37 -8.61 6.03
CA SER A 433 -15.75 -8.99 7.39
C SER A 433 -16.78 -8.01 7.95
N ARG A 434 -17.51 -8.44 8.99
CA ARG A 434 -18.53 -7.61 9.63
C ARG A 434 -17.91 -6.33 10.20
N ASP A 435 -16.83 -6.46 10.95
CA ASP A 435 -16.23 -5.36 11.70
C ASP A 435 -15.61 -4.32 10.75
N ARG A 436 -15.00 -4.78 9.64
CA ARG A 436 -14.51 -3.89 8.58
C ARG A 436 -15.65 -3.13 7.89
N ILE A 437 -16.76 -3.81 7.54
CA ILE A 437 -17.91 -3.13 6.93
C ILE A 437 -18.52 -2.11 7.89
N GLU A 438 -18.70 -2.46 9.18
CA GLU A 438 -19.24 -1.53 10.19
C GLU A 438 -18.31 -0.30 10.37
N TYR A 439 -16.99 -0.51 10.39
CA TYR A 439 -16.03 0.59 10.44
C TYR A 439 -16.14 1.51 9.22
N VAL A 440 -16.18 0.95 8.02
CA VAL A 440 -16.25 1.72 6.76
C VAL A 440 -17.57 2.49 6.64
N GLU A 441 -18.71 1.89 6.99
CA GLU A 441 -20.00 2.59 6.97
C GLU A 441 -20.01 3.78 7.95
N ASN A 442 -19.44 3.61 9.15
CA ASN A 442 -19.25 4.71 10.11
C ASN A 442 -18.31 5.79 9.57
N TRP A 443 -17.22 5.39 8.94
CA TRP A 443 -16.28 6.33 8.30
C TRP A 443 -16.99 7.20 7.24
N TYR A 444 -17.79 6.60 6.35
CA TYR A 444 -18.54 7.35 5.34
C TYR A 444 -19.65 8.22 5.95
N ALA A 445 -20.31 7.76 7.01
CA ALA A 445 -21.29 8.57 7.72
C ALA A 445 -20.67 9.84 8.32
N GLU A 446 -19.54 9.71 8.99
CA GLU A 446 -18.78 10.84 9.53
C GLU A 446 -18.23 11.80 8.46
N GLN A 447 -17.99 11.32 7.22
CA GLN A 447 -17.57 12.18 6.11
C GLN A 447 -18.66 13.17 5.71
N SER A 448 -19.94 12.77 5.78
CA SER A 448 -21.07 13.64 5.44
C SER A 448 -21.26 14.81 6.41
N ASP A 449 -20.74 14.70 7.63
CA ASP A 449 -20.88 15.71 8.69
C ASP A 449 -19.76 16.78 8.69
N GLN A 450 -18.85 16.74 7.72
CA GLN A 450 -17.77 17.73 7.59
C GLN A 450 -18.36 19.10 7.21
N THR A 451 -18.23 20.09 8.11
CA THR A 451 -18.80 21.45 7.93
C THR A 451 -17.75 22.53 7.72
N GLU A 452 -16.47 22.25 7.98
CA GLU A 452 -15.40 23.24 7.81
C GLU A 452 -15.12 23.53 6.33
N ASP A 453 -15.09 24.81 5.99
CA ASP A 453 -14.65 25.31 4.70
C ASP A 453 -13.36 26.13 4.85
N ALA A 454 -12.60 26.25 3.77
CA ALA A 454 -11.37 27.03 3.69
C ALA A 454 -11.28 27.77 2.36
N GLU A 455 -10.48 28.84 2.32
CA GLU A 455 -10.21 29.58 1.11
C GLU A 455 -8.92 29.07 0.44
N ILE A 456 -8.99 28.72 -0.82
CA ILE A 456 -7.87 28.28 -1.66
C ILE A 456 -8.02 28.93 -3.04
N ASP A 457 -7.05 29.71 -3.47
CA ASP A 457 -6.93 30.28 -4.82
C ASP A 457 -8.24 30.92 -5.35
N GLY A 458 -8.92 31.73 -4.53
CA GLY A 458 -10.15 32.43 -4.89
C GLY A 458 -11.42 31.56 -4.87
N TRP A 459 -11.36 30.40 -4.26
CA TRP A 459 -12.49 29.53 -3.99
C TRP A 459 -12.65 29.26 -2.51
N THR A 460 -13.88 29.26 -2.03
CA THR A 460 -14.24 28.65 -0.75
C THR A 460 -14.54 27.18 -1.01
N VAL A 461 -13.79 26.28 -0.39
CA VAL A 461 -13.93 24.82 -0.59
C VAL A 461 -14.02 24.11 0.74
N GLN A 462 -14.63 22.95 0.77
CA GLN A 462 -14.57 22.04 1.91
C GLN A 462 -13.11 21.81 2.28
N ARG A 463 -12.75 22.04 3.55
CA ARG A 463 -11.36 21.99 4.02
C ARG A 463 -10.76 20.58 3.95
N ARG A 464 -11.58 19.56 4.28
CA ARG A 464 -11.12 18.18 4.33
C ARG A 464 -11.45 17.42 3.05
N CYS A 465 -10.43 16.83 2.46
CA CYS A 465 -10.57 15.98 1.26
C CYS A 465 -11.64 14.89 1.48
N PRO A 466 -12.64 14.77 0.59
CA PRO A 466 -13.67 13.73 0.70
C PRO A 466 -13.14 12.29 0.67
N HIS A 467 -11.92 12.08 0.16
CA HIS A 467 -11.28 10.74 0.12
C HIS A 467 -10.80 10.32 1.51
N LEU A 468 -9.72 10.91 2.03
CA LEU A 468 -9.07 10.50 3.29
C LEU A 468 -8.94 11.62 4.32
N ARG A 469 -9.70 12.70 4.19
CA ARG A 469 -9.71 13.85 5.13
C ARG A 469 -8.39 14.65 5.19
N ALA A 470 -7.52 14.55 4.19
CA ALA A 470 -6.35 15.43 4.10
C ALA A 470 -6.76 16.89 4.12
N ASP A 471 -5.97 17.75 4.74
CA ASP A 471 -6.21 19.20 4.78
C ASP A 471 -5.89 19.82 3.40
N LEU A 472 -6.92 20.17 2.64
CA LEU A 472 -6.78 20.68 1.28
C LEU A 472 -6.11 22.07 1.23
N THR A 473 -6.03 22.80 2.34
CA THR A 473 -5.21 24.02 2.39
C THR A 473 -3.72 23.74 2.27
N LYS A 474 -3.29 22.50 2.57
CA LYS A 474 -1.90 22.04 2.51
C LYS A 474 -1.64 21.15 1.28
N THR A 475 -2.64 20.38 0.87
CA THR A 475 -2.48 19.33 -0.17
C THR A 475 -3.25 19.63 -1.46
N GLY A 476 -4.13 20.63 -1.45
CA GLY A 476 -4.94 21.01 -2.60
C GLY A 476 -4.22 21.98 -3.54
N LYS A 477 -4.36 21.77 -4.83
CA LYS A 477 -3.92 22.67 -5.90
C LYS A 477 -5.06 22.90 -6.86
N ILE A 478 -5.35 24.18 -7.20
CA ILE A 478 -6.42 24.52 -8.14
C ILE A 478 -5.79 24.99 -9.46
N GLU A 479 -6.16 24.33 -10.55
CA GLU A 479 -5.80 24.71 -11.91
C GLU A 479 -7.05 24.63 -12.80
N ASP A 480 -7.35 25.67 -13.57
CA ASP A 480 -8.49 25.73 -14.51
C ASP A 480 -9.85 25.33 -13.89
N GLY A 481 -10.08 25.66 -12.61
CA GLY A 481 -11.31 25.33 -11.89
C GLY A 481 -11.39 23.87 -11.42
N VAL A 482 -10.31 23.11 -11.53
CA VAL A 482 -10.18 21.76 -11.01
C VAL A 482 -9.29 21.77 -9.77
N LEU A 483 -9.81 21.29 -8.64
CA LEU A 483 -9.04 21.04 -7.43
C LEU A 483 -8.44 19.62 -7.50
N THR A 484 -7.14 19.52 -7.29
CA THR A 484 -6.41 18.25 -7.20
C THR A 484 -5.80 18.10 -5.80
N CYS A 485 -6.02 16.97 -5.14
CA CYS A 485 -5.33 16.61 -3.88
C CYS A 485 -4.01 15.91 -4.19
N ALA A 486 -2.88 16.46 -3.73
CA ALA A 486 -1.54 15.95 -4.03
C ALA A 486 -1.23 14.55 -3.49
N LEU A 487 -1.95 14.08 -2.46
CA LEU A 487 -1.67 12.79 -1.83
C LEU A 487 -2.09 11.59 -2.69
N HIS A 488 -3.27 11.67 -3.33
CA HIS A 488 -3.83 10.56 -4.10
C HIS A 488 -4.31 10.95 -5.51
N ASP A 489 -4.00 12.18 -5.95
CA ASP A 489 -4.37 12.75 -7.26
C ASP A 489 -5.89 12.74 -7.54
N TRP A 490 -6.71 12.77 -6.48
CA TRP A 490 -8.15 12.93 -6.62
C TRP A 490 -8.50 14.33 -7.06
N LYS A 491 -9.44 14.44 -7.99
CA LYS A 491 -9.80 15.69 -8.70
C LYS A 491 -11.28 15.99 -8.60
N TRP A 492 -11.59 17.28 -8.44
CA TRP A 492 -12.96 17.80 -8.40
C TRP A 492 -13.12 18.99 -9.33
N ASP A 493 -14.20 18.99 -10.11
CA ASP A 493 -14.67 20.17 -10.79
C ASP A 493 -15.33 21.10 -9.77
N LEU A 494 -14.75 22.27 -9.55
CA LEU A 494 -15.21 23.20 -8.50
C LEU A 494 -16.50 23.92 -8.86
N ALA A 495 -16.88 24.00 -10.14
CA ALA A 495 -18.13 24.63 -10.55
C ALA A 495 -19.35 23.75 -10.21
N SER A 496 -19.20 22.44 -10.33
CA SER A 496 -20.26 21.46 -10.03
C SER A 496 -20.10 20.77 -8.68
N GLY A 497 -18.92 20.80 -8.06
CA GLY A 497 -18.56 20.03 -6.88
C GLY A 497 -18.40 18.53 -7.15
N GLN A 498 -18.44 18.07 -8.41
CA GLN A 498 -18.37 16.65 -8.74
C GLN A 498 -16.93 16.12 -8.67
N CYS A 499 -16.78 14.94 -8.10
CA CYS A 499 -15.52 14.21 -8.19
C CYS A 499 -15.29 13.70 -9.63
N LEU A 500 -14.12 14.01 -10.17
CA LEU A 500 -13.71 13.58 -11.52
C LEU A 500 -13.05 12.20 -11.51
N THR A 501 -12.54 11.76 -10.35
CA THR A 501 -11.79 10.49 -10.18
C THR A 501 -12.73 9.31 -9.98
N THR A 502 -13.73 9.44 -9.10
CA THR A 502 -14.68 8.38 -8.74
C THR A 502 -16.08 8.96 -8.56
N PRO A 503 -17.15 8.19 -8.67
CA PRO A 503 -18.49 8.66 -8.31
C PRO A 503 -18.67 8.76 -6.79
N GLY A 504 -19.62 9.57 -6.33
CA GLY A 504 -20.14 9.54 -4.96
C GLY A 504 -19.33 10.26 -3.88
N HIS A 505 -18.29 11.02 -4.24
CA HIS A 505 -17.50 11.82 -3.31
C HIS A 505 -17.48 13.30 -3.70
N PRO A 506 -18.63 14.01 -3.66
CA PRO A 506 -18.68 15.41 -4.02
C PRO A 506 -17.91 16.28 -3.02
N ILE A 507 -17.45 17.45 -3.49
CA ILE A 507 -16.87 18.48 -2.65
C ILE A 507 -17.77 19.72 -2.61
N ARG A 508 -17.90 20.36 -1.46
CA ARG A 508 -18.52 21.70 -1.40
C ARG A 508 -17.53 22.72 -1.91
N SER A 509 -17.98 23.56 -2.81
CA SER A 509 -17.17 24.65 -3.40
C SER A 509 -18.04 25.80 -3.85
N SER A 510 -17.50 27.01 -3.73
CA SER A 510 -18.09 28.24 -4.29
C SER A 510 -16.99 29.23 -4.63
N ARG A 511 -17.16 29.97 -5.72
CA ARG A 511 -16.21 31.02 -6.11
C ARG A 511 -16.35 32.23 -5.19
N ILE A 512 -15.23 32.74 -4.71
CA ILE A 512 -15.19 33.99 -3.94
C ILE A 512 -15.46 35.14 -4.92
N VAL A 513 -16.58 35.83 -4.74
CA VAL A 513 -16.89 37.03 -5.50
C VAL A 513 -16.34 38.22 -4.72
N GLU A 514 -15.29 38.85 -5.23
CA GLU A 514 -14.88 40.16 -4.67
C GLU A 514 -16.05 41.15 -4.82
N THR A 515 -16.70 41.48 -3.73
CA THR A 515 -17.61 42.60 -3.70
C THR A 515 -16.77 43.85 -3.94
N ALA A 516 -16.89 44.45 -5.12
CA ALA A 516 -16.33 45.75 -5.39
C ALA A 516 -16.83 46.69 -4.30
N SER A 517 -15.90 47.10 -3.42
CA SER A 517 -16.20 48.18 -2.44
C SER A 517 -16.51 49.45 -3.25
N THR A 518 -17.78 49.74 -3.44
CA THR A 518 -18.22 51.05 -3.87
C THR A 518 -17.85 52.01 -2.74
N GLY A 519 -16.66 52.62 -2.89
CA GLY A 519 -16.27 53.75 -2.06
C GLY A 519 -17.28 54.86 -2.34
N VAL A 520 -17.96 55.28 -1.28
CA VAL A 520 -18.70 56.54 -1.20
C VAL A 520 -17.85 57.53 -0.45
#